data_8dfd2d7a98fe5261d7d8dd6489fe57dc
#
_entry.id   8dfd2d7a98fe5261d7d8dd6489fe57dc
#
_cell.length_a   1.000
_cell.length_b   1.000
_cell.length_c   1.000
_cell.angle_alpha   90.00
_cell.angle_beta   90.00
_cell.angle_gamma   90.00
#
_symmetry.space_group_name_H-M   'P 1'
#
loop_
_entity.id
_entity.type
_entity.pdbx_description
1 polymer ?
#
loop_
_entity_poly.entity_id
_entity_poly.type
_entity_poly.pdbx_seq_one_letter_code
_entity_poly.pdbx_strand_id
1 'polypeptide(L)'
;MTKPSFARRLMAAIPLTLLTICLSATTGAVAEETPGAAMTTAATRLLEVLDHSQRLQVTFSYDDPERINWHFIPRDRRGLGLWDLHGAAHDAANALVSSGLTAAGYQKVLQVRSLEEVLYLFEGGSEAERRQKRHPHRYYVSIFGTPGPKSLWGWRFEGHHLSLNFSIKDGQIVSSTPEFFGANPGLIDAGPGRSLRVLGKREDIARQILKACPDSTRSQLWLSKEAPNDIRGGGVAQPVVDKPQGLRYADMTPEQKQLLKDLLAEYLTAMPATVVRERMQQIEDAGLENIYFGWWGGSELNEPHHYVVQGRTFIIEYNNTQNSANHVHAIWRNLDGDFNLKAGS
;
A
#
# COMPACT_ATOMS: atom_id res chain seq x y z
N MET A 1 -15.98 -94.59 -16.84
CA MET A 1 -14.93 -94.77 -15.88
C MET A 1 -13.58 -94.82 -16.60
N THR A 2 -12.83 -93.82 -16.62
CA THR A 2 -11.35 -93.81 -16.77
C THR A 2 -10.93 -92.32 -16.86
N LYS A 3 -10.09 -91.93 -15.95
CA LYS A 3 -9.45 -90.56 -15.92
C LYS A 3 -8.31 -90.48 -16.93
N PRO A 4 -8.08 -89.33 -17.57
CA PRO A 4 -6.81 -89.08 -18.26
C PRO A 4 -5.88 -88.24 -17.41
N SER A 5 -4.62 -88.55 -17.55
CA SER A 5 -3.37 -88.09 -16.99
C SER A 5 -3.07 -86.59 -17.31
N PHE A 6 -2.51 -85.93 -16.30
CA PHE A 6 -2.01 -84.54 -16.39
C PHE A 6 -0.56 -84.53 -16.87
N ALA A 7 -0.28 -83.94 -18.02
CA ALA A 7 1.09 -83.69 -18.52
C ALA A 7 1.55 -82.30 -17.98
N ARG A 8 2.58 -82.27 -17.18
CA ARG A 8 3.32 -81.10 -16.71
C ARG A 8 4.13 -80.49 -17.89
N ARG A 9 3.79 -79.27 -18.26
CA ARG A 9 4.69 -78.46 -19.11
C ARG A 9 5.58 -77.59 -18.20
N LEU A 10 6.88 -77.72 -18.33
CA LEU A 10 7.92 -76.83 -17.76
C LEU A 10 7.82 -75.50 -18.50
N MET A 11 7.53 -74.41 -17.79
CA MET A 11 7.72 -73.04 -18.31
C MET A 11 9.09 -72.53 -17.81
N ALA A 12 9.95 -72.20 -18.77
CA ALA A 12 11.20 -71.54 -18.50
C ALA A 12 10.94 -70.06 -18.15
N ALA A 13 11.40 -69.63 -17.00
CA ALA A 13 11.35 -68.22 -16.58
C ALA A 13 12.48 -67.42 -17.25
N ILE A 14 12.09 -66.40 -18.03
CA ILE A 14 13.02 -65.38 -18.56
C ILE A 14 13.13 -64.28 -17.50
N PRO A 15 14.32 -63.91 -17.04
CA PRO A 15 14.48 -62.81 -16.11
C PRO A 15 14.28 -61.46 -16.83
N LEU A 16 13.22 -60.72 -16.45
CA LEU A 16 12.96 -59.35 -16.90
C LEU A 16 13.86 -58.40 -16.09
N THR A 17 14.97 -57.96 -16.69
CA THR A 17 15.84 -56.95 -16.10
C THR A 17 15.16 -55.59 -16.24
N LEU A 18 14.58 -55.08 -15.17
CA LEU A 18 14.09 -53.69 -15.12
C LEU A 18 15.25 -52.71 -15.14
N LEU A 19 15.45 -52.05 -16.27
CA LEU A 19 16.37 -50.91 -16.39
C LEU A 19 15.65 -49.66 -15.81
N THR A 20 15.93 -49.31 -14.55
CA THR A 20 15.44 -48.11 -13.92
C THR A 20 16.23 -46.93 -14.46
N ILE A 21 15.69 -46.21 -15.44
CA ILE A 21 16.20 -44.92 -15.88
C ILE A 21 15.78 -43.87 -14.83
N CYS A 22 16.69 -43.50 -13.94
CA CYS A 22 16.56 -42.34 -13.08
C CYS A 22 16.66 -41.07 -13.95
N LEU A 23 15.51 -40.50 -14.37
CA LEU A 23 15.45 -39.17 -14.90
C LEU A 23 15.63 -38.20 -13.72
N SER A 24 16.84 -37.70 -13.53
CA SER A 24 17.10 -36.58 -12.62
C SER A 24 16.56 -35.33 -13.26
N ALA A 25 15.25 -35.01 -12.97
CA ALA A 25 14.69 -33.72 -13.28
C ALA A 25 15.37 -32.70 -12.35
N THR A 26 16.39 -32.03 -12.83
CA THR A 26 16.90 -30.81 -12.21
C THR A 26 15.81 -29.74 -12.44
N THR A 27 14.85 -29.65 -11.52
CA THR A 27 14.00 -28.44 -11.39
C THR A 27 14.93 -27.33 -10.95
N GLY A 28 15.49 -26.62 -11.92
CA GLY A 28 16.09 -25.33 -11.64
C GLY A 28 15.01 -24.47 -11.00
N ALA A 29 15.14 -24.20 -9.70
CA ALA A 29 14.28 -23.21 -9.05
C ALA A 29 14.52 -21.90 -9.80
N VAL A 30 13.54 -21.47 -10.61
CA VAL A 30 13.53 -20.10 -11.15
C VAL A 30 13.47 -19.23 -9.91
N ALA A 31 14.54 -18.47 -9.65
CA ALA A 31 14.56 -17.53 -8.55
C ALA A 31 13.35 -16.58 -8.74
N GLU A 32 12.48 -16.53 -7.75
CA GLU A 32 11.31 -15.65 -7.78
C GLU A 32 11.80 -14.21 -7.96
N GLU A 33 11.25 -13.51 -8.96
CA GLU A 33 11.63 -12.13 -9.27
C GLU A 33 11.33 -11.25 -8.05
N THR A 34 12.33 -10.48 -7.61
CA THR A 34 12.11 -9.56 -6.48
C THR A 34 11.11 -8.46 -6.87
N PRO A 35 10.32 -7.94 -5.93
CA PRO A 35 9.39 -6.85 -6.25
C PRO A 35 10.06 -5.63 -6.89
N GLY A 36 11.29 -5.30 -6.49
CA GLY A 36 12.06 -4.22 -7.13
C GLY A 36 12.46 -4.53 -8.57
N ALA A 37 12.79 -5.79 -8.88
CA ALA A 37 13.04 -6.23 -10.25
C ALA A 37 11.76 -6.21 -11.09
N ALA A 38 10.63 -6.69 -10.53
CA ALA A 38 9.32 -6.63 -11.19
C ALA A 38 8.91 -5.19 -11.52
N MET A 39 9.12 -4.24 -10.60
CA MET A 39 8.91 -2.81 -10.85
C MET A 39 9.82 -2.30 -11.97
N THR A 40 11.08 -2.73 -12.00
CA THR A 40 12.04 -2.33 -13.04
C THR A 40 11.58 -2.82 -14.41
N THR A 41 11.15 -4.07 -14.52
CA THR A 41 10.59 -4.66 -15.74
C THR A 41 9.34 -3.90 -16.19
N ALA A 42 8.40 -3.61 -15.28
CA ALA A 42 7.18 -2.88 -15.59
C ALA A 42 7.44 -1.43 -16.01
N ALA A 43 8.35 -0.72 -15.34
CA ALA A 43 8.73 0.66 -15.70
C ALA A 43 9.43 0.71 -17.06
N THR A 44 10.34 -0.21 -17.35
CA THR A 44 10.99 -0.34 -18.65
C THR A 44 9.95 -0.56 -19.74
N ARG A 45 9.01 -1.49 -19.51
CA ARG A 45 7.93 -1.77 -20.46
C ARG A 45 7.05 -0.55 -20.70
N LEU A 46 6.73 0.22 -19.66
CA LEU A 46 5.99 1.48 -19.83
C LEU A 46 6.75 2.44 -20.75
N LEU A 47 8.05 2.67 -20.49
CA LEU A 47 8.86 3.58 -21.30
C LEU A 47 9.00 3.12 -22.76
N GLU A 48 8.98 1.82 -23.05
CA GLU A 48 9.03 1.28 -24.41
C GLU A 48 7.77 1.61 -25.24
N VAL A 49 6.59 1.57 -24.60
CA VAL A 49 5.30 1.75 -25.33
C VAL A 49 4.85 3.20 -25.41
N LEU A 50 5.49 4.11 -24.67
CA LEU A 50 5.20 5.54 -24.71
C LEU A 50 5.81 6.19 -25.97
N ASP A 51 5.14 7.19 -26.52
CA ASP A 51 5.72 8.06 -27.53
C ASP A 51 6.77 9.03 -26.91
N HIS A 52 7.42 9.79 -27.78
CA HIS A 52 8.49 10.71 -27.32
C HIS A 52 7.97 11.78 -26.36
N SER A 53 6.83 12.39 -26.62
CA SER A 53 6.23 13.44 -25.77
C SER A 53 5.83 12.88 -24.42
N GLN A 54 5.19 11.71 -24.39
CA GLN A 54 4.79 11.03 -23.16
C GLN A 54 6.00 10.63 -22.30
N ARG A 55 7.09 10.15 -22.94
CA ARG A 55 8.36 9.87 -22.22
C ARG A 55 8.94 11.10 -21.57
N LEU A 56 8.92 12.25 -22.24
CA LEU A 56 9.41 13.51 -21.65
C LEU A 56 8.55 13.98 -20.47
N GLN A 57 7.25 13.66 -20.46
CA GLN A 57 6.36 14.01 -19.36
C GLN A 57 6.53 13.10 -18.14
N VAL A 58 6.79 11.79 -18.35
CA VAL A 58 6.86 10.81 -17.27
C VAL A 58 8.22 10.76 -16.58
N THR A 59 9.32 11.13 -17.27
CA THR A 59 10.69 10.96 -16.77
C THR A 59 11.29 12.24 -16.19
N PHE A 60 11.97 12.06 -15.06
CA PHE A 60 12.69 13.10 -14.32
C PHE A 60 14.07 12.58 -13.93
N SER A 61 15.03 13.45 -13.63
CA SER A 61 16.24 13.02 -12.93
C SER A 61 15.88 12.49 -11.53
N TYR A 62 16.70 11.58 -10.97
CA TYR A 62 16.43 11.06 -9.63
C TYR A 62 16.41 12.15 -8.55
N ASP A 63 17.25 13.19 -8.75
CA ASP A 63 17.36 14.31 -7.82
C ASP A 63 16.42 15.49 -8.16
N ASP A 64 15.51 15.32 -9.13
CA ASP A 64 14.51 16.36 -9.44
C ASP A 64 13.65 16.62 -8.19
N PRO A 65 13.47 17.90 -7.79
CA PRO A 65 12.64 18.29 -6.64
C PRO A 65 11.20 17.74 -6.72
N GLU A 66 10.72 17.45 -7.93
CA GLU A 66 9.39 16.83 -8.11
C GLU A 66 9.28 15.48 -7.43
N ARG A 67 10.38 14.74 -7.24
CA ARG A 67 10.37 13.43 -6.56
C ARG A 67 9.80 13.52 -5.14
N ILE A 68 10.06 14.59 -4.45
CA ILE A 68 9.61 14.84 -3.08
C ILE A 68 8.41 15.79 -2.97
N ASN A 69 7.94 16.32 -4.10
CA ASN A 69 6.77 17.22 -4.18
C ASN A 69 5.46 16.41 -4.23
N TRP A 70 5.24 15.58 -3.24
CA TRP A 70 4.05 14.74 -3.15
C TRP A 70 2.84 15.49 -2.59
N HIS A 71 1.63 15.10 -2.97
CA HIS A 71 0.40 15.61 -2.38
C HIS A 71 -0.81 14.71 -2.69
N PHE A 72 -1.86 14.83 -1.87
CA PHE A 72 -3.09 14.03 -2.00
C PHE A 72 -4.35 14.84 -2.34
N ILE A 73 -4.25 16.18 -2.44
CA ILE A 73 -5.39 17.04 -2.82
C ILE A 73 -5.65 16.97 -4.33
N PRO A 74 -6.86 17.35 -4.82
CA PRO A 74 -7.19 17.41 -6.24
C PRO A 74 -6.52 18.62 -6.90
N ARG A 75 -5.28 18.45 -7.39
CA ARG A 75 -4.50 19.45 -8.11
C ARG A 75 -3.90 18.86 -9.39
N ASP A 76 -3.47 19.72 -10.31
CA ASP A 76 -2.61 19.31 -11.42
C ASP A 76 -1.22 18.94 -10.92
N ARG A 77 -0.60 17.95 -11.56
CA ARG A 77 0.69 17.41 -11.20
C ARG A 77 1.59 17.31 -12.42
N ARG A 78 2.88 17.40 -12.19
CA ARG A 78 3.86 16.94 -13.17
C ARG A 78 3.82 15.41 -13.25
N GLY A 79 4.23 14.86 -14.37
CA GLY A 79 4.10 13.43 -14.67
C GLY A 79 3.05 13.17 -15.75
N LEU A 80 2.87 11.93 -16.11
CA LEU A 80 1.97 11.51 -17.18
C LEU A 80 0.62 11.09 -16.61
N GLY A 81 -0.44 11.80 -17.00
CA GLY A 81 -1.81 11.50 -16.58
C GLY A 81 -2.33 10.22 -17.21
N LEU A 82 -3.04 9.40 -16.44
CA LEU A 82 -3.65 8.18 -16.98
C LEU A 82 -4.71 8.47 -18.05
N TRP A 83 -5.34 9.64 -18.03
CA TRP A 83 -6.32 10.03 -19.08
C TRP A 83 -5.68 10.27 -20.44
N ASP A 84 -4.36 10.54 -20.49
CA ASP A 84 -3.59 10.73 -21.74
C ASP A 84 -3.08 9.39 -22.29
N LEU A 85 -3.37 8.28 -21.61
CA LEU A 85 -2.91 6.94 -21.95
C LEU A 85 -4.05 6.06 -22.49
N HIS A 86 -3.76 5.34 -23.57
CA HIS A 86 -4.69 4.42 -24.19
C HIS A 86 -4.01 3.09 -24.53
N GLY A 87 -4.79 2.00 -24.61
CA GLY A 87 -4.32 0.69 -25.03
C GLY A 87 -3.08 0.23 -24.23
N ALA A 88 -2.05 -0.22 -24.91
CA ALA A 88 -0.85 -0.78 -24.31
C ALA A 88 -0.14 0.17 -23.31
N ALA A 89 -0.18 1.48 -23.54
CA ALA A 89 0.43 2.46 -22.64
C ALA A 89 -0.35 2.57 -21.32
N HIS A 90 -1.68 2.57 -21.37
CA HIS A 90 -2.54 2.55 -20.18
C HIS A 90 -2.34 1.27 -19.38
N ASP A 91 -2.28 0.12 -20.06
CA ASP A 91 -2.08 -1.19 -19.42
C ASP A 91 -0.70 -1.28 -18.75
N ALA A 92 0.35 -0.77 -19.41
CA ALA A 92 1.70 -0.75 -18.87
C ALA A 92 1.82 0.17 -17.64
N ALA A 93 1.14 1.32 -17.63
CA ALA A 93 1.10 2.21 -16.46
C ALA A 93 0.41 1.52 -15.26
N ASN A 94 -0.72 0.86 -15.48
CA ASN A 94 -1.39 0.09 -14.43
C ASN A 94 -0.55 -1.13 -13.99
N ALA A 95 0.19 -1.77 -14.88
CA ALA A 95 1.11 -2.84 -14.54
C ALA A 95 2.24 -2.36 -13.61
N LEU A 96 2.80 -1.17 -13.86
CA LEU A 96 3.79 -0.56 -12.96
C LEU A 96 3.19 -0.33 -11.57
N VAL A 97 2.00 0.24 -11.47
CA VAL A 97 1.33 0.46 -10.17
C VAL A 97 1.08 -0.87 -9.46
N SER A 98 0.58 -1.88 -10.20
CA SER A 98 0.31 -3.22 -9.66
C SER A 98 1.58 -3.93 -9.17
N SER A 99 2.73 -3.74 -9.84
CA SER A 99 4.00 -4.38 -9.46
C SER A 99 4.53 -3.94 -8.10
N GLY A 100 4.11 -2.75 -7.63
CA GLY A 100 4.48 -2.23 -6.31
C GLY A 100 3.58 -2.66 -5.16
N LEU A 101 2.53 -3.41 -5.44
CA LEU A 101 1.46 -3.68 -4.48
C LEU A 101 1.09 -5.17 -4.46
N THR A 102 0.43 -5.58 -3.38
CA THR A 102 -0.34 -6.82 -3.39
C THR A 102 -1.61 -6.67 -4.24
N ALA A 103 -2.27 -7.77 -4.57
CA ALA A 103 -3.59 -7.75 -5.21
C ALA A 103 -4.60 -6.92 -4.38
N ALA A 104 -4.58 -7.05 -3.04
CA ALA A 104 -5.43 -6.27 -2.14
C ALA A 104 -5.08 -4.76 -2.16
N GLY A 105 -3.80 -4.43 -2.22
CA GLY A 105 -3.32 -3.04 -2.37
C GLY A 105 -3.75 -2.42 -3.68
N TYR A 106 -3.62 -3.15 -4.78
CA TYR A 106 -4.06 -2.66 -6.09
C TYR A 106 -5.58 -2.49 -6.16
N GLN A 107 -6.36 -3.41 -5.59
CA GLN A 107 -7.81 -3.24 -5.46
C GLN A 107 -8.16 -1.99 -4.64
N LYS A 108 -7.44 -1.69 -3.57
CA LYS A 108 -7.61 -0.45 -2.80
C LYS A 108 -7.34 0.79 -3.65
N VAL A 109 -6.32 0.78 -4.50
CA VAL A 109 -6.05 1.86 -5.49
C VAL A 109 -7.25 2.05 -6.42
N LEU A 110 -7.78 0.97 -7.00
CA LEU A 110 -8.94 1.04 -7.90
C LEU A 110 -10.19 1.57 -7.18
N GLN A 111 -10.42 1.15 -5.94
CA GLN A 111 -11.53 1.65 -5.12
C GLN A 111 -11.41 3.14 -4.82
N VAL A 112 -10.22 3.63 -4.40
CA VAL A 112 -9.98 5.07 -4.18
C VAL A 112 -10.26 5.86 -5.46
N ARG A 113 -9.75 5.40 -6.60
CA ARG A 113 -10.00 6.05 -7.90
C ARG A 113 -11.49 6.06 -8.27
N SER A 114 -12.23 5.00 -7.96
CA SER A 114 -13.66 4.93 -8.26
C SER A 114 -14.51 5.90 -7.45
N LEU A 115 -14.02 6.36 -6.29
CA LEU A 115 -14.71 7.39 -5.50
C LEU A 115 -14.80 8.74 -6.21
N GLU A 116 -13.97 9.00 -7.23
CA GLU A 116 -14.09 10.19 -8.06
C GLU A 116 -15.44 10.24 -8.81
N GLU A 117 -15.97 9.09 -9.25
CA GLU A 117 -17.31 9.02 -9.86
C GLU A 117 -18.41 9.30 -8.83
N VAL A 118 -18.23 8.87 -7.59
CA VAL A 118 -19.17 9.18 -6.51
C VAL A 118 -19.19 10.69 -6.26
N LEU A 119 -18.03 11.32 -6.14
CA LEU A 119 -17.90 12.77 -5.96
C LEU A 119 -18.45 13.53 -7.16
N TYR A 120 -18.19 13.06 -8.39
CA TYR A 120 -18.77 13.64 -9.61
C TYR A 120 -20.31 13.70 -9.55
N LEU A 121 -20.95 12.67 -9.00
CA LEU A 121 -22.41 12.60 -8.90
C LEU A 121 -22.98 13.50 -7.81
N PHE A 122 -22.25 13.69 -6.70
CA PHE A 122 -22.74 14.39 -5.53
C PHE A 122 -22.31 15.86 -5.42
N GLU A 123 -21.20 16.27 -6.07
CA GLU A 123 -20.74 17.66 -6.02
C GLU A 123 -21.57 18.58 -6.91
N GLY A 124 -21.70 19.84 -6.50
CA GLY A 124 -22.34 20.91 -7.29
C GLY A 124 -21.45 21.44 -8.41
N GLY A 125 -22.02 22.30 -9.27
CA GLY A 125 -21.34 22.91 -10.40
C GLY A 125 -21.80 22.34 -11.75
N SER A 126 -21.26 22.85 -12.85
CA SER A 126 -21.55 22.32 -14.18
C SER A 126 -20.97 20.92 -14.39
N GLU A 127 -21.53 20.16 -15.30
CA GLU A 127 -21.03 18.82 -15.65
C GLU A 127 -19.55 18.86 -16.09
N ALA A 128 -19.18 19.83 -16.90
CA ALA A 128 -17.81 20.00 -17.41
C ALA A 128 -16.81 20.26 -16.27
N GLU A 129 -17.14 21.18 -15.34
CA GLU A 129 -16.30 21.49 -14.17
C GLU A 129 -16.13 20.26 -13.26
N ARG A 130 -17.24 19.56 -12.98
CA ARG A 130 -17.17 18.33 -12.17
C ARG A 130 -16.31 17.26 -12.84
N ARG A 131 -16.48 17.03 -14.16
CA ARG A 131 -15.69 16.02 -14.89
C ARG A 131 -14.21 16.38 -14.97
N GLN A 132 -13.89 17.66 -15.14
CA GLN A 132 -12.49 18.11 -15.08
C GLN A 132 -11.87 17.87 -13.71
N LYS A 133 -12.60 18.10 -12.63
CA LYS A 133 -12.14 17.95 -11.25
C LYS A 133 -12.15 16.50 -10.78
N ARG A 134 -13.20 15.74 -11.15
CA ARG A 134 -13.49 14.38 -10.67
C ARG A 134 -13.45 13.38 -11.82
N HIS A 135 -12.25 12.86 -12.07
CA HIS A 135 -12.04 11.87 -13.13
C HIS A 135 -11.24 10.68 -12.60
N PRO A 136 -11.72 9.42 -12.72
CA PRO A 136 -11.02 8.23 -12.20
C PRO A 136 -9.62 8.00 -12.80
N HIS A 137 -9.30 8.69 -13.90
CA HIS A 137 -8.00 8.67 -14.54
C HIS A 137 -7.18 9.95 -14.31
N ARG A 138 -7.60 10.87 -13.43
CA ARG A 138 -6.82 12.04 -13.01
C ARG A 138 -5.79 11.64 -11.96
N TYR A 139 -4.98 10.65 -12.33
CA TYR A 139 -3.86 10.12 -11.56
C TYR A 139 -2.63 10.11 -12.44
N TYR A 140 -1.47 10.38 -11.87
CA TYR A 140 -0.25 10.66 -12.60
C TYR A 140 0.83 9.66 -12.23
N VAL A 141 1.55 9.17 -13.24
CA VAL A 141 2.75 8.37 -13.10
C VAL A 141 3.97 9.27 -13.32
N SER A 142 4.97 9.16 -12.46
CA SER A 142 6.28 9.80 -12.61
C SER A 142 7.37 8.77 -12.36
N ILE A 143 8.43 8.79 -13.19
CA ILE A 143 9.61 7.93 -13.07
C ILE A 143 10.81 8.84 -12.84
N PHE A 144 11.56 8.59 -11.78
CA PHE A 144 12.72 9.38 -11.35
C PHE A 144 13.99 8.55 -11.50
N GLY A 145 14.92 9.03 -12.32
CA GLY A 145 16.10 8.27 -12.75
C GLY A 145 15.79 7.30 -13.87
N THR A 146 16.71 6.38 -14.14
CA THR A 146 16.59 5.38 -15.21
C THR A 146 16.34 4.00 -14.60
N PRO A 147 15.19 3.37 -14.85
CA PRO A 147 14.94 1.99 -14.40
C PRO A 147 16.01 1.04 -14.94
N GLY A 148 16.58 0.21 -14.05
CA GLY A 148 17.60 -0.77 -14.43
C GLY A 148 18.01 -1.66 -13.25
N PRO A 149 18.64 -2.81 -13.52
CA PRO A 149 18.94 -3.82 -12.49
C PRO A 149 20.06 -3.38 -11.51
N LYS A 150 20.85 -2.36 -11.87
CA LYS A 150 21.96 -1.84 -11.06
C LYS A 150 21.89 -0.30 -10.93
N SER A 151 20.69 0.25 -10.95
CA SER A 151 20.50 1.71 -10.88
C SER A 151 19.77 2.10 -9.62
N LEU A 152 19.95 3.37 -9.25
CA LEU A 152 19.09 4.04 -8.28
C LEU A 152 18.03 4.81 -9.08
N TRP A 153 16.78 4.46 -8.88
CA TRP A 153 15.64 5.07 -9.54
C TRP A 153 14.41 4.98 -8.63
N GLY A 154 13.33 5.62 -9.01
CA GLY A 154 12.08 5.55 -8.29
C GLY A 154 10.89 5.86 -9.16
N TRP A 155 9.71 5.70 -8.60
CA TRP A 155 8.47 6.10 -9.25
C TRP A 155 7.44 6.56 -8.23
N ARG A 156 6.52 7.39 -8.70
CA ARG A 156 5.37 7.83 -7.94
C ARG A 156 4.10 7.62 -8.75
N PHE A 157 3.05 7.16 -8.08
CA PHE A 157 1.69 7.17 -8.57
C PHE A 157 0.83 8.02 -7.65
N GLU A 158 0.26 9.10 -8.17
CA GLU A 158 -0.34 10.11 -7.35
C GLU A 158 -1.58 10.73 -7.99
N GLY A 159 -2.58 11.04 -7.17
CA GLY A 159 -3.79 11.75 -7.53
C GLY A 159 -4.57 12.20 -6.30
N HIS A 160 -5.84 12.52 -6.48
CA HIS A 160 -6.70 12.81 -5.34
C HIS A 160 -6.82 11.57 -4.45
N HIS A 161 -6.51 11.73 -3.17
CA HIS A 161 -6.55 10.68 -2.14
C HIS A 161 -5.61 9.49 -2.35
N LEU A 162 -4.59 9.65 -3.16
CA LEU A 162 -3.58 8.60 -3.35
C LEU A 162 -2.20 9.21 -3.59
N SER A 163 -1.19 8.70 -2.87
CA SER A 163 0.22 8.93 -3.18
C SER A 163 1.04 7.72 -2.77
N LEU A 164 1.60 7.03 -3.76
CA LEU A 164 2.46 5.87 -3.61
C LEU A 164 3.84 6.22 -4.17
N ASN A 165 4.86 6.07 -3.34
CA ASN A 165 6.22 6.50 -3.64
C ASN A 165 7.19 5.34 -3.41
N PHE A 166 7.98 4.98 -4.43
CA PHE A 166 8.96 3.91 -4.33
C PHE A 166 10.33 4.40 -4.80
N SER A 167 11.37 4.03 -4.07
CA SER A 167 12.76 4.13 -4.50
C SER A 167 13.36 2.74 -4.58
N ILE A 168 14.03 2.44 -5.68
CA ILE A 168 14.64 1.14 -5.98
C ILE A 168 16.14 1.35 -6.20
N LYS A 169 16.95 0.51 -5.60
CA LYS A 169 18.39 0.47 -5.80
C LYS A 169 18.83 -0.97 -6.01
N ASP A 170 19.57 -1.23 -7.08
CA ASP A 170 20.12 -2.55 -7.39
C ASP A 170 19.04 -3.66 -7.37
N GLY A 171 17.84 -3.36 -7.90
CA GLY A 171 16.70 -4.29 -7.93
C GLY A 171 16.02 -4.53 -6.59
N GLN A 172 16.37 -3.78 -5.53
CA GLN A 172 15.76 -3.85 -4.22
C GLN A 172 14.97 -2.58 -3.91
N ILE A 173 13.84 -2.70 -3.24
CA ILE A 173 13.08 -1.55 -2.72
C ILE A 173 13.86 -0.98 -1.53
N VAL A 174 14.32 0.27 -1.62
CA VAL A 174 15.01 0.97 -0.54
C VAL A 174 14.14 2.02 0.17
N SER A 175 12.99 2.35 -0.41
CA SER A 175 11.92 3.12 0.25
C SER A 175 10.58 2.86 -0.43
N SER A 176 9.53 2.77 0.37
CA SER A 176 8.13 2.65 -0.07
C SER A 176 7.22 3.65 0.65
N THR A 177 7.79 4.77 1.10
CA THR A 177 7.10 5.82 1.85
C THR A 177 7.46 7.22 1.33
N PRO A 178 6.57 8.21 1.54
CA PRO A 178 5.27 8.13 2.19
C PRO A 178 4.29 7.24 1.41
N GLU A 179 3.45 6.49 2.17
CA GLU A 179 2.35 5.71 1.63
C GLU A 179 1.04 6.34 2.09
N PHE A 180 0.30 6.95 1.16
CA PHE A 180 -0.92 7.65 1.47
C PHE A 180 -2.11 7.06 0.73
N PHE A 181 -3.17 6.78 1.47
CA PHE A 181 -4.50 6.46 0.98
C PHE A 181 -5.54 7.35 1.66
N GLY A 182 -6.44 7.95 0.89
CA GLY A 182 -7.61 8.65 1.38
C GLY A 182 -8.90 8.06 0.82
N ALA A 183 -10.03 8.49 1.35
CA ALA A 183 -11.34 8.13 0.85
C ALA A 183 -12.33 9.28 1.07
N ASN A 184 -12.96 9.75 0.00
CA ASN A 184 -14.06 10.70 0.05
C ASN A 184 -15.12 10.30 -1.00
N PRO A 185 -16.31 9.85 -0.55
CA PRO A 185 -16.70 9.67 0.84
C PRO A 185 -15.94 8.52 1.54
N GLY A 186 -15.80 8.59 2.86
CA GLY A 186 -15.25 7.51 3.68
C GLY A 186 -16.19 6.30 3.73
N LEU A 187 -17.50 6.57 3.72
CA LEU A 187 -18.59 5.61 3.59
C LEU A 187 -19.51 6.03 2.44
N ILE A 188 -19.77 5.14 1.51
CA ILE A 188 -20.85 5.32 0.53
C ILE A 188 -22.16 4.87 1.18
N ASP A 189 -23.08 5.78 1.41
CA ASP A 189 -24.35 5.52 2.13
C ASP A 189 -25.53 5.20 1.20
N ALA A 190 -25.38 5.42 -0.11
CA ALA A 190 -26.44 5.23 -1.10
C ALA A 190 -25.90 4.69 -2.43
N GLY A 191 -26.79 4.11 -3.24
CA GLY A 191 -26.49 3.66 -4.59
C GLY A 191 -25.77 2.32 -4.68
N PRO A 192 -25.20 1.97 -5.85
CA PRO A 192 -24.59 0.67 -6.11
C PRO A 192 -23.39 0.31 -5.22
N GLY A 193 -22.68 1.30 -4.70
CA GLY A 193 -21.56 1.10 -3.78
C GLY A 193 -21.93 1.19 -2.29
N ARG A 194 -23.22 1.15 -1.95
CA ARG A 194 -23.69 1.31 -0.57
C ARG A 194 -22.95 0.40 0.40
N SER A 195 -22.56 0.99 1.53
CA SER A 195 -21.79 0.36 2.62
C SER A 195 -20.30 0.12 2.32
N LEU A 196 -19.78 0.54 1.16
CA LEU A 196 -18.34 0.50 0.90
C LEU A 196 -17.62 1.53 1.79
N ARG A 197 -16.66 1.05 2.56
CA ARG A 197 -15.68 1.81 3.34
C ARG A 197 -14.28 1.35 2.95
N VAL A 198 -13.62 2.04 2.02
CA VAL A 198 -12.32 1.62 1.46
C VAL A 198 -11.26 1.46 2.55
N LEU A 199 -11.26 2.34 3.56
CA LEU A 199 -10.32 2.34 4.69
C LEU A 199 -11.01 1.99 6.02
N GLY A 200 -12.22 1.47 6.00
CA GLY A 200 -13.05 1.23 7.19
C GLY A 200 -12.43 0.27 8.20
N LYS A 201 -11.71 -0.75 7.74
CA LYS A 201 -11.08 -1.72 8.65
C LYS A 201 -9.97 -1.08 9.50
N ARG A 202 -9.22 -0.10 8.96
CA ARG A 202 -8.23 0.70 9.72
C ARG A 202 -8.90 1.46 10.86
N GLU A 203 -10.07 2.05 10.60
CA GLU A 203 -10.87 2.77 11.59
C GLU A 203 -11.46 1.83 12.63
N ASP A 204 -12.05 0.71 12.19
CA ASP A 204 -12.74 -0.24 13.08
C ASP A 204 -11.79 -0.87 14.11
N ILE A 205 -10.60 -1.30 13.67
CA ILE A 205 -9.59 -1.87 14.59
C ILE A 205 -9.09 -0.80 15.56
N ALA A 206 -8.78 0.41 15.10
CA ALA A 206 -8.32 1.50 15.95
C ALA A 206 -9.38 1.88 17.01
N ARG A 207 -10.66 1.90 16.63
CA ARG A 207 -11.77 2.13 17.54
C ARG A 207 -11.93 1.00 18.58
N GLN A 208 -11.65 -0.24 18.20
CA GLN A 208 -11.63 -1.36 19.14
C GLN A 208 -10.52 -1.19 20.18
N ILE A 209 -9.32 -0.70 19.80
CA ILE A 209 -8.24 -0.37 20.77
C ILE A 209 -8.73 0.65 21.79
N LEU A 210 -9.44 1.69 21.34
CA LEU A 210 -10.03 2.70 22.24
C LEU A 210 -11.09 2.07 23.17
N LYS A 211 -12.01 1.25 22.63
CA LYS A 211 -13.09 0.63 23.41
C LYS A 211 -12.59 -0.41 24.40
N ALA A 212 -11.52 -1.14 24.08
CA ALA A 212 -10.87 -2.11 24.97
C ALA A 212 -9.99 -1.44 26.06
N CYS A 213 -9.93 -0.09 26.09
CA CYS A 213 -9.06 0.62 27.03
C CYS A 213 -9.70 0.69 28.43
N PRO A 214 -9.02 0.18 29.48
CA PRO A 214 -9.48 0.32 30.85
C PRO A 214 -9.54 1.81 31.28
N ASP A 215 -10.44 2.12 32.23
CA ASP A 215 -10.58 3.49 32.73
C ASP A 215 -9.28 4.04 33.37
N SER A 216 -8.48 3.17 33.95
CA SER A 216 -7.19 3.53 34.58
C SER A 216 -6.14 4.09 33.61
N THR A 217 -6.21 3.72 32.32
CA THR A 217 -5.27 4.17 31.27
C THR A 217 -5.95 4.99 30.19
N ARG A 218 -7.27 5.16 30.26
CA ARG A 218 -8.06 5.83 29.22
C ARG A 218 -7.60 7.25 28.92
N SER A 219 -7.24 8.03 29.95
CA SER A 219 -6.75 9.40 29.78
C SER A 219 -5.38 9.50 29.10
N GLN A 220 -4.60 8.42 29.13
CA GLN A 220 -3.33 8.34 28.40
C GLN A 220 -3.54 8.01 26.92
N LEU A 221 -4.61 7.26 26.58
CA LEU A 221 -4.92 6.85 25.21
C LEU A 221 -5.80 7.89 24.51
N TRP A 222 -6.87 8.34 25.14
CA TRP A 222 -7.83 9.32 24.61
C TRP A 222 -7.43 10.73 25.05
N LEU A 223 -6.68 11.42 24.18
CA LEU A 223 -5.95 12.63 24.53
C LEU A 223 -6.81 13.91 24.46
N SER A 224 -7.86 13.92 23.63
CA SER A 224 -8.76 15.05 23.50
C SER A 224 -10.13 14.60 22.96
N LYS A 225 -11.18 15.37 23.30
CA LYS A 225 -12.50 15.26 22.68
C LYS A 225 -12.59 15.98 21.32
N GLU A 226 -11.60 16.79 21.00
CA GLU A 226 -11.45 17.50 19.74
C GLU A 226 -10.35 16.84 18.91
N ALA A 227 -10.63 16.57 17.64
CA ALA A 227 -9.66 16.02 16.70
C ALA A 227 -9.02 17.14 15.86
N PRO A 228 -7.74 17.02 15.46
CA PRO A 228 -7.13 17.94 14.49
C PRO A 228 -7.83 17.82 13.14
N ASN A 229 -7.83 18.92 12.38
CA ASN A 229 -8.55 19.00 11.11
C ASN A 229 -8.01 18.08 10.01
N ASP A 230 -6.75 17.67 10.09
CA ASP A 230 -6.09 16.80 9.10
C ASP A 230 -4.87 16.09 9.71
N ILE A 231 -4.23 15.22 8.89
CA ILE A 231 -2.91 14.63 9.19
C ILE A 231 -1.83 15.71 9.19
N ARG A 232 -0.74 15.47 9.93
CA ARG A 232 0.40 16.39 9.98
C ARG A 232 1.30 16.21 8.75
N GLY A 233 1.91 17.30 8.30
CA GLY A 233 2.93 17.27 7.26
C GLY A 233 2.46 16.73 5.91
N GLY A 234 1.17 16.91 5.56
CA GLY A 234 0.67 16.61 4.22
C GLY A 234 1.39 17.45 3.16
N GLY A 235 2.01 16.80 2.17
CA GLY A 235 2.80 17.47 1.14
C GLY A 235 4.22 17.87 1.55
N VAL A 236 4.66 17.56 2.77
CA VAL A 236 6.03 17.83 3.25
C VAL A 236 6.90 16.59 3.02
N ALA A 237 8.12 16.79 2.51
CA ALA A 237 9.04 15.71 2.14
C ALA A 237 9.45 14.84 3.33
N GLN A 238 9.74 15.45 4.48
CA GLN A 238 10.08 14.74 5.71
C GLN A 238 8.90 14.76 6.69
N PRO A 239 8.68 13.70 7.47
CA PRO A 239 7.61 13.69 8.45
C PRO A 239 7.84 14.73 9.54
N VAL A 240 6.76 15.35 10.03
CA VAL A 240 6.81 16.13 11.26
C VAL A 240 6.86 15.15 12.43
N VAL A 241 7.96 15.17 13.17
CA VAL A 241 8.21 14.24 14.28
C VAL A 241 8.14 15.01 15.59
N ASP A 242 7.07 14.78 16.33
CA ASP A 242 6.94 15.24 17.71
C ASP A 242 7.25 14.09 18.69
N LYS A 243 7.38 14.42 19.97
CA LYS A 243 7.44 13.42 21.02
C LYS A 243 6.19 12.53 20.94
N PRO A 244 6.35 11.18 20.93
CA PRO A 244 5.21 10.26 20.87
C PRO A 244 4.19 10.54 21.96
N GLN A 245 2.91 10.52 21.61
CA GLN A 245 1.79 10.75 22.52
C GLN A 245 0.84 9.55 22.50
N GLY A 246 0.19 9.31 23.60
CA GLY A 246 -0.77 8.22 23.74
C GLY A 246 -0.34 7.14 24.71
N LEU A 247 -1.10 6.04 24.74
CA LEU A 247 -0.80 4.87 25.57
C LEU A 247 0.35 4.08 24.94
N ARG A 248 1.38 3.83 25.72
CA ARG A 248 2.54 3.05 25.29
C ARG A 248 2.16 1.56 25.18
N TYR A 249 2.64 0.86 24.16
CA TYR A 249 2.41 -0.58 23.97
C TYR A 249 2.74 -1.40 25.22
N ALA A 250 3.84 -1.08 25.90
CA ALA A 250 4.22 -1.76 27.15
C ALA A 250 3.08 -1.78 28.18
N ASP A 251 2.31 -0.70 28.25
CA ASP A 251 1.28 -0.44 29.27
C ASP A 251 -0.13 -0.87 28.81
N MET A 252 -0.27 -1.39 27.58
CA MET A 252 -1.51 -1.90 27.02
C MET A 252 -1.90 -3.26 27.61
N THR A 253 -3.21 -3.54 27.64
CA THR A 253 -3.72 -4.89 27.93
C THR A 253 -3.31 -5.88 26.84
N PRO A 254 -3.34 -7.21 27.09
CA PRO A 254 -3.08 -8.20 26.06
C PRO A 254 -3.99 -8.06 24.82
N GLU A 255 -5.28 -7.72 25.03
CA GLU A 255 -6.24 -7.47 23.96
C GLU A 255 -5.83 -6.26 23.11
N GLN A 256 -5.53 -5.13 23.73
CA GLN A 256 -5.07 -3.94 23.02
C GLN A 256 -3.76 -4.18 22.24
N LYS A 257 -2.82 -4.95 22.82
CA LYS A 257 -1.57 -5.34 22.15
C LYS A 257 -1.84 -6.14 20.88
N GLN A 258 -2.80 -7.07 20.91
CA GLN A 258 -3.19 -7.83 19.73
C GLN A 258 -3.86 -6.94 18.68
N LEU A 259 -4.82 -6.10 19.09
CA LEU A 259 -5.49 -5.16 18.20
C LEU A 259 -4.50 -4.17 17.54
N LEU A 260 -3.47 -3.71 18.26
CA LEU A 260 -2.46 -2.83 17.66
C LEU A 260 -1.61 -3.57 16.61
N LYS A 261 -1.27 -4.85 16.85
CA LYS A 261 -0.61 -5.68 15.83
C LYS A 261 -1.50 -5.89 14.61
N ASP A 262 -2.80 -6.13 14.81
CA ASP A 262 -3.78 -6.29 13.73
C ASP A 262 -3.94 -4.99 12.93
N LEU A 263 -3.87 -3.82 13.60
CA LEU A 263 -3.88 -2.52 12.94
C LEU A 263 -2.63 -2.30 12.08
N LEU A 264 -1.45 -2.61 12.60
CA LEU A 264 -0.19 -2.55 11.83
C LEU A 264 -0.27 -3.48 10.61
N ALA A 265 -0.74 -4.72 10.81
CA ALA A 265 -0.93 -5.68 9.73
C ALA A 265 -1.90 -5.15 8.65
N GLU A 266 -3.01 -4.49 9.05
CA GLU A 266 -3.97 -3.90 8.09
C GLU A 266 -3.34 -2.79 7.23
N TYR A 267 -2.46 -1.96 7.80
CA TYR A 267 -1.72 -0.97 7.01
C TYR A 267 -0.77 -1.63 6.01
N LEU A 268 -0.18 -2.76 6.39
CA LEU A 268 0.79 -3.49 5.56
C LEU A 268 0.14 -4.35 4.46
N THR A 269 -1.18 -4.55 4.47
CA THR A 269 -1.88 -5.40 3.48
C THR A 269 -1.67 -4.97 2.03
N ALA A 270 -1.38 -3.70 1.79
CA ALA A 270 -1.16 -3.17 0.44
C ALA A 270 0.23 -3.46 -0.12
N MET A 271 1.22 -3.71 0.75
CA MET A 271 2.63 -3.78 0.38
C MET A 271 3.12 -5.19 0.08
N PRO A 272 4.12 -5.36 -0.82
CA PRO A 272 4.76 -6.64 -1.08
C PRO A 272 5.38 -7.26 0.19
N ALA A 273 5.46 -8.57 0.24
CA ALA A 273 5.96 -9.31 1.41
C ALA A 273 7.38 -8.90 1.85
N THR A 274 8.23 -8.46 0.93
CA THR A 274 9.57 -7.92 1.24
C THR A 274 9.49 -6.64 2.05
N VAL A 275 8.63 -5.68 1.65
CA VAL A 275 8.39 -4.43 2.37
C VAL A 275 7.77 -4.71 3.73
N VAL A 276 6.81 -5.65 3.80
CA VAL A 276 6.18 -6.06 5.07
C VAL A 276 7.23 -6.59 6.05
N ARG A 277 8.09 -7.52 5.60
CA ARG A 277 9.16 -8.08 6.45
C ARG A 277 10.13 -7.01 6.93
N GLU A 278 10.56 -6.12 6.03
CA GLU A 278 11.50 -5.05 6.36
C GLU A 278 10.91 -4.08 7.40
N ARG A 279 9.68 -3.59 7.17
CA ARG A 279 9.00 -2.69 8.11
C ARG A 279 8.80 -3.35 9.48
N MET A 280 8.36 -4.61 9.50
CA MET A 280 8.17 -5.35 10.76
C MET A 280 9.50 -5.59 11.48
N GLN A 281 10.57 -5.94 10.77
CA GLN A 281 11.90 -6.10 11.35
C GLN A 281 12.41 -4.79 11.98
N GLN A 282 12.27 -3.66 11.27
CA GLN A 282 12.64 -2.35 11.79
C GLN A 282 11.85 -1.98 13.06
N ILE A 283 10.57 -2.35 13.12
CA ILE A 283 9.72 -2.14 14.30
C ILE A 283 10.18 -3.04 15.47
N GLU A 284 10.47 -4.31 15.21
CA GLU A 284 10.93 -5.27 16.22
C GLU A 284 12.30 -4.88 16.78
N ASP A 285 13.25 -4.51 15.91
CA ASP A 285 14.60 -4.07 16.31
C ASP A 285 14.56 -2.76 17.14
N ALA A 286 13.61 -1.87 16.85
CA ALA A 286 13.40 -0.63 17.59
C ALA A 286 12.64 -0.84 18.93
N GLY A 287 12.06 -2.03 19.12
CA GLY A 287 11.29 -2.44 20.30
C GLY A 287 9.81 -2.09 20.20
N LEU A 288 8.98 -3.11 20.11
CA LEU A 288 7.51 -2.99 20.10
C LEU A 288 6.98 -2.20 21.30
N GLU A 289 7.64 -2.36 22.46
CA GLU A 289 7.28 -1.67 23.72
C GLU A 289 7.36 -0.15 23.60
N ASN A 290 8.03 0.39 22.58
CA ASN A 290 8.18 1.83 22.33
C ASN A 290 7.16 2.39 21.32
N ILE A 291 6.15 1.63 20.95
CA ILE A 291 5.05 2.12 20.12
C ILE A 291 4.01 2.79 21.02
N TYR A 292 3.48 3.91 20.57
CA TYR A 292 2.42 4.67 21.21
C TYR A 292 1.19 4.70 20.32
N PHE A 293 0.01 4.60 20.92
CA PHE A 293 -1.28 4.80 20.27
C PHE A 293 -2.05 5.92 20.96
N GLY A 294 -2.36 6.97 20.22
CA GLY A 294 -3.14 8.11 20.70
C GLY A 294 -4.41 8.31 19.87
N TRP A 295 -5.49 8.71 20.55
CA TRP A 295 -6.80 8.99 19.96
C TRP A 295 -7.27 10.40 20.32
N TRP A 296 -7.88 11.08 19.35
CA TRP A 296 -8.52 12.40 19.48
C TRP A 296 -9.89 12.36 18.81
N GLY A 297 -10.83 13.12 19.38
CA GLY A 297 -12.19 13.25 18.85
C GLY A 297 -13.20 12.28 19.46
N GLY A 298 -14.27 12.00 18.75
CA GLY A 298 -15.36 11.13 19.16
C GLY A 298 -15.00 9.64 19.18
N SER A 299 -15.76 8.84 19.91
CA SER A 299 -15.54 7.40 20.06
C SER A 299 -16.44 6.56 19.17
N GLU A 300 -17.50 7.13 18.63
CA GLU A 300 -18.47 6.38 17.84
C GLU A 300 -18.24 6.56 16.34
N LEU A 301 -18.83 5.67 15.55
CA LEU A 301 -18.82 5.78 14.08
C LEU A 301 -19.52 7.09 13.66
N ASN A 302 -19.01 7.73 12.62
CA ASN A 302 -19.48 9.04 12.11
C ASN A 302 -19.24 10.23 13.05
N GLU A 303 -18.47 10.07 14.10
CA GLU A 303 -17.93 11.20 14.87
C GLU A 303 -16.56 11.59 14.36
N PRO A 304 -16.24 12.90 14.27
CA PRO A 304 -14.91 13.38 13.89
C PRO A 304 -13.83 12.79 14.82
N HIS A 305 -12.83 12.16 14.24
CA HIS A 305 -11.75 11.55 15.01
C HIS A 305 -10.43 11.51 14.27
N HIS A 306 -9.38 11.31 15.03
CA HIS A 306 -8.02 11.16 14.56
C HIS A 306 -7.28 10.16 15.47
N TYR A 307 -6.41 9.34 14.91
CA TYR A 307 -5.48 8.56 15.70
C TYR A 307 -4.06 8.57 15.12
N VAL A 308 -3.11 8.34 15.98
CA VAL A 308 -1.69 8.22 15.66
C VAL A 308 -1.14 6.93 16.24
N VAL A 309 -0.38 6.20 15.43
CA VAL A 309 0.51 5.13 15.90
C VAL A 309 1.95 5.57 15.60
N GLN A 310 2.76 5.75 16.64
CA GLN A 310 4.14 6.20 16.47
C GLN A 310 5.12 5.28 17.18
N GLY A 311 6.02 4.69 16.41
CA GLY A 311 7.20 3.98 16.90
C GLY A 311 8.46 4.84 16.76
N ARG A 312 9.62 4.23 16.97
CA ARG A 312 10.92 4.91 16.78
C ARG A 312 11.30 5.08 15.32
N THR A 313 10.76 4.24 14.42
CA THR A 313 11.11 4.20 12.99
C THR A 313 10.01 4.66 12.06
N PHE A 314 8.77 4.78 12.56
CA PHE A 314 7.61 5.08 11.73
C PHE A 314 6.56 5.90 12.46
N ILE A 315 5.70 6.53 11.66
CA ILE A 315 4.45 7.14 12.12
C ILE A 315 3.32 6.79 11.16
N ILE A 316 2.18 6.43 11.75
CA ILE A 316 0.91 6.27 11.07
C ILE A 316 -0.03 7.34 11.60
N GLU A 317 -0.75 8.01 10.71
CA GLU A 317 -1.85 8.90 11.06
C GLU A 317 -3.10 8.53 10.28
N TYR A 318 -4.24 8.63 10.94
CA TYR A 318 -5.57 8.48 10.34
C TYR A 318 -6.44 9.65 10.81
N ASN A 319 -7.04 10.34 9.88
CA ASN A 319 -7.94 11.46 10.16
C ASN A 319 -9.26 11.26 9.43
N ASN A 320 -10.37 11.45 10.13
CA ASN A 320 -11.71 11.46 9.58
C ASN A 320 -12.54 12.57 10.26
N THR A 321 -12.26 13.83 9.91
CA THR A 321 -12.89 14.99 10.54
C THR A 321 -13.69 15.83 9.57
N GLN A 322 -13.37 15.79 8.29
CA GLN A 322 -14.01 16.58 7.25
C GLN A 322 -15.31 15.92 6.79
N ASN A 323 -16.20 16.69 6.15
CA ASN A 323 -17.48 16.22 5.59
C ASN A 323 -18.33 15.42 6.61
N SER A 324 -18.45 15.93 7.84
CA SER A 324 -19.16 15.26 8.94
C SER A 324 -18.62 13.85 9.24
N ALA A 325 -17.31 13.74 9.36
CA ALA A 325 -16.59 12.47 9.57
C ALA A 325 -16.82 11.43 8.45
N ASN A 326 -16.86 11.91 7.21
CA ASN A 326 -16.98 11.05 6.02
C ASN A 326 -15.92 11.37 4.95
N HIS A 327 -14.71 11.74 5.39
CA HIS A 327 -13.60 12.11 4.52
C HIS A 327 -12.27 11.71 5.19
N VAL A 328 -11.71 10.61 4.75
CA VAL A 328 -10.59 9.92 5.41
C VAL A 328 -9.26 10.25 4.75
N HIS A 329 -8.27 10.56 5.58
CA HIS A 329 -6.85 10.61 5.23
C HIS A 329 -6.07 9.61 6.10
N ALA A 330 -5.30 8.72 5.49
CA ALA A 330 -4.48 7.73 6.20
C ALA A 330 -3.09 7.63 5.57
N ILE A 331 -2.05 7.73 6.39
CA ILE A 331 -0.67 7.76 5.93
C ILE A 331 0.22 6.84 6.79
N TRP A 332 1.20 6.22 6.14
CA TRP A 332 2.39 5.63 6.76
C TRP A 332 3.63 6.37 6.29
N ARG A 333 4.47 6.79 7.22
CA ARG A 333 5.75 7.44 6.95
C ARG A 333 6.87 6.77 7.74
N ASN A 334 8.05 6.70 7.15
CA ASN A 334 9.27 6.37 7.89
C ASN A 334 9.84 7.66 8.48
N LEU A 335 10.28 7.61 9.73
CA LEU A 335 10.89 8.76 10.41
C LEU A 335 12.31 9.05 9.90
N ASP A 336 12.95 8.03 9.31
CA ASP A 336 14.19 8.14 8.56
C ASP A 336 14.06 7.28 7.30
N GLY A 337 14.18 7.89 6.12
CA GLY A 337 14.16 7.17 4.85
C GLY A 337 12.91 7.33 3.98
N ASP A 338 11.98 8.23 4.31
CA ASP A 338 10.96 8.65 3.34
C ASP A 338 11.65 9.10 2.04
N PHE A 339 11.15 8.64 0.88
CA PHE A 339 11.79 8.87 -0.43
C PHE A 339 13.26 8.42 -0.53
N ASN A 340 13.73 7.54 0.34
CA ASN A 340 15.15 7.20 0.49
C ASN A 340 16.03 8.43 0.86
N LEU A 341 15.46 9.39 1.55
CA LEU A 341 16.18 10.54 2.12
C LEU A 341 16.69 10.19 3.52
N LYS A 342 17.84 10.73 3.91
CA LYS A 342 18.30 10.66 5.30
C LYS A 342 17.53 11.65 6.14
N ALA A 343 17.31 11.33 7.41
CA ALA A 343 16.71 12.26 8.36
C ALA A 343 17.50 13.58 8.40
N GLY A 344 16.80 14.72 8.24
CA GLY A 344 17.42 16.04 8.28
C GLY A 344 18.14 16.48 6.99
N SER A 345 17.95 15.75 5.88
CA SER A 345 18.47 16.15 4.55
C SER A 345 17.47 16.99 3.76
#